data_6fdeb594faf1ca845ee8fd601d751972
#
_entry.id   6fdeb594faf1ca845ee8fd601d751972
#
_cell.length_a   1.000
_cell.length_b   1.000
_cell.length_c   1.000
_cell.angle_alpha   90.00
_cell.angle_beta   90.00
_cell.angle_gamma   90.00
#
_symmetry.space_group_name_H-M   'P 1'
#
loop_
_entity.id
_entity.type
_entity.pdbx_description
1 polymer ?
#
loop_
_entity_poly.entity_id
_entity_poly.type
_entity_poly.pdbx_seq_one_letter_code
_entity_poly.pdbx_strand_id
1 'polypeptide(L)'
;MTTPIVLSLGELLWDMLPSGKRAGGAPVNFAYHAMKNGTEGWAISAVGEDELGDELIAKADEAGINTVIQRNAWPTSTVEVALKNGIPEYTIVKGVAWDHILYTRQLIDVVSKADAVCFGTLALRSPESHATITELLKH
;
A
#
# COMPACT_ATOMS: atom_id res chain seq x y z
N MET A 1 -11.08 10.23 -25.32
CA MET A 1 -10.46 10.60 -24.02
C MET A 1 -9.89 9.35 -23.39
N THR A 2 -8.70 9.44 -22.84
CA THR A 2 -8.05 8.35 -22.12
C THR A 2 -8.58 8.31 -20.69
N THR A 3 -8.70 7.13 -20.10
CA THR A 3 -9.03 6.97 -18.67
C THR A 3 -7.87 7.51 -17.84
N PRO A 4 -8.11 8.43 -16.88
CA PRO A 4 -7.06 8.94 -16.02
C PRO A 4 -6.41 7.85 -15.17
N ILE A 5 -5.09 7.89 -15.05
CA ILE A 5 -4.30 7.00 -14.20
C ILE A 5 -4.06 7.68 -12.87
N VAL A 6 -4.60 7.09 -11.81
CA VAL A 6 -4.44 7.58 -10.44
C VAL A 6 -3.66 6.55 -9.64
N LEU A 7 -2.54 6.98 -9.07
CA LEU A 7 -1.61 6.11 -8.38
C LEU A 7 -1.53 6.46 -6.90
N SER A 8 -1.42 5.46 -6.04
CA SER A 8 -1.20 5.61 -4.62
C SER A 8 0.05 4.89 -4.13
N LEU A 9 0.73 5.49 -3.17
CA LEU A 9 2.00 5.02 -2.59
C LEU A 9 1.86 4.90 -1.08
N GLY A 10 2.26 3.77 -0.52
CA GLY A 10 2.36 3.62 0.92
C GLY A 10 2.12 2.20 1.43
N GLU A 11 1.45 2.09 2.56
CA GLU A 11 1.25 0.85 3.28
C GLU A 11 0.22 -0.08 2.65
N LEU A 12 0.51 -1.37 2.69
CA LEU A 12 -0.39 -2.49 2.46
C LEU A 12 -0.26 -3.44 3.64
N LEU A 13 -1.37 -3.81 4.27
CA LEU A 13 -1.35 -4.49 5.55
C LEU A 13 -2.59 -5.35 5.80
N TRP A 14 -2.51 -6.17 6.84
CA TRP A 14 -3.65 -6.87 7.40
C TRP A 14 -4.12 -6.17 8.68
N ASP A 15 -5.38 -5.75 8.73
CA ASP A 15 -6.06 -5.40 9.97
C ASP A 15 -6.50 -6.68 10.67
N MET A 16 -5.94 -6.94 11.85
CA MET A 16 -6.22 -8.11 12.68
C MET A 16 -7.37 -7.78 13.64
N LEU A 17 -8.60 -8.06 13.19
CA LEU A 17 -9.82 -7.83 13.94
C LEU A 17 -10.17 -9.07 14.79
N PRO A 18 -10.94 -8.94 15.90
CA PRO A 18 -11.45 -10.09 16.63
C PRO A 18 -12.27 -11.06 15.77
N SER A 19 -12.90 -10.56 14.71
CA SER A 19 -13.70 -11.34 13.74
C SER A 19 -12.89 -11.98 12.62
N GLY A 20 -11.59 -11.71 12.54
CA GLY A 20 -10.69 -12.19 11.49
C GLY A 20 -9.90 -11.06 10.82
N LYS A 21 -8.96 -11.42 9.95
CA LYS A 21 -8.11 -10.45 9.26
C LYS A 21 -8.83 -9.82 8.05
N ARG A 22 -8.57 -8.55 7.82
CA ARG A 22 -9.05 -7.79 6.66
C ARG A 22 -7.88 -7.12 5.97
N ALA A 23 -7.80 -7.23 4.64
CA ALA A 23 -6.84 -6.48 3.85
C ALA A 23 -7.13 -4.98 3.94
N GLY A 24 -6.10 -4.18 4.17
CA GLY A 24 -6.20 -2.75 4.39
C GLY A 24 -4.94 -2.00 3.97
N GLY A 25 -4.91 -0.74 4.35
CA GLY A 25 -3.92 0.24 3.95
C GLY A 25 -4.57 1.38 3.20
N ALA A 26 -4.36 2.61 3.65
CA ALA A 26 -5.00 3.78 3.05
C ALA A 26 -4.71 3.93 1.54
N PRO A 27 -3.47 3.71 1.06
CA PRO A 27 -3.17 3.80 -0.37
C PRO A 27 -3.95 2.80 -1.23
N VAL A 28 -4.07 1.56 -0.78
CA VAL A 28 -4.79 0.52 -1.52
C VAL A 28 -6.29 0.80 -1.54
N ASN A 29 -6.84 1.23 -0.41
CA ASN A 29 -8.24 1.65 -0.32
C ASN A 29 -8.51 2.83 -1.26
N PHE A 30 -7.61 3.81 -1.31
CA PHE A 30 -7.71 4.93 -2.24
C PHE A 30 -7.72 4.47 -3.70
N ALA A 31 -6.77 3.61 -4.11
CA ALA A 31 -6.70 3.09 -5.48
C ALA A 31 -7.97 2.33 -5.87
N TYR A 32 -8.51 1.53 -4.95
CA TYR A 32 -9.77 0.80 -5.15
C TYR A 32 -10.94 1.75 -5.41
N HIS A 33 -11.11 2.75 -4.58
CA HIS A 33 -12.21 3.72 -4.75
C HIS A 33 -12.03 4.61 -5.98
N ALA A 34 -10.80 5.00 -6.30
CA ALA A 34 -10.50 5.72 -7.54
C ALA A 34 -10.91 4.91 -8.78
N MET A 35 -10.55 3.61 -8.80
CA MET A 35 -10.95 2.69 -9.86
C MET A 35 -12.49 2.57 -9.96
N LYS A 36 -13.19 2.43 -8.83
CA LYS A 36 -14.66 2.37 -8.81
C LYS A 36 -15.33 3.65 -9.30
N ASN A 37 -14.63 4.77 -9.29
CA ASN A 37 -15.10 6.05 -9.80
C ASN A 37 -14.64 6.37 -11.23
N GLY A 38 -14.20 5.36 -11.98
CA GLY A 38 -13.93 5.46 -13.41
C GLY A 38 -12.52 5.88 -13.78
N THR A 39 -11.55 5.74 -12.87
CA THR A 39 -10.13 5.93 -13.16
C THR A 39 -9.42 4.57 -13.27
N GLU A 40 -8.22 4.56 -13.81
CA GLU A 40 -7.29 3.44 -13.69
C GLU A 40 -6.52 3.58 -12.38
N GLY A 41 -6.93 2.79 -11.36
CA GLY A 41 -6.33 2.84 -10.02
C GLY A 41 -5.12 1.95 -9.91
N TRP A 42 -4.02 2.50 -9.39
CA TRP A 42 -2.76 1.81 -9.13
C TRP A 42 -2.33 1.95 -7.68
N ALA A 43 -1.77 0.88 -7.11
CA ALA A 43 -1.17 0.92 -5.77
C ALA A 43 0.27 0.41 -5.80
N ILE A 44 1.17 1.17 -5.16
CA ILE A 44 2.57 0.80 -4.93
C ILE A 44 2.79 0.58 -3.44
N SER A 45 3.32 -0.58 -3.09
CA SER A 45 3.65 -0.95 -1.72
C SER A 45 4.73 -2.03 -1.68
N ALA A 46 4.95 -2.63 -0.52
CA ALA A 46 5.78 -3.80 -0.33
C ALA A 46 5.17 -4.75 0.70
N VAL A 47 5.37 -6.05 0.49
CA VAL A 47 5.01 -7.12 1.42
C VAL A 47 6.22 -8.00 1.68
N GLY A 48 6.16 -8.83 2.71
CA GLY A 48 7.20 -9.81 3.02
C GLY A 48 7.19 -11.00 2.07
N GLU A 49 8.27 -11.75 2.09
CA GLU A 49 8.39 -13.07 1.46
C GLU A 49 7.74 -14.12 2.37
N ASP A 50 6.45 -13.93 2.71
CA ASP A 50 5.68 -14.75 3.63
C ASP A 50 4.25 -14.99 3.12
N GLU A 51 3.54 -15.92 3.76
CA GLU A 51 2.18 -16.32 3.38
C GLU A 51 1.19 -15.15 3.45
N LEU A 52 1.33 -14.28 4.46
CA LEU A 52 0.48 -13.08 4.58
C LEU A 52 0.68 -12.12 3.40
N GLY A 53 1.90 -12.02 2.88
CA GLY A 53 2.23 -11.25 1.68
C GLY A 53 1.57 -11.83 0.43
N ASP A 54 1.63 -13.16 0.26
CA ASP A 54 0.99 -13.84 -0.86
C ASP A 54 -0.53 -13.62 -0.85
N GLU A 55 -1.15 -13.73 0.30
CA GLU A 55 -2.59 -13.50 0.46
C GLU A 55 -2.99 -12.04 0.20
N LEU A 56 -2.17 -11.06 0.60
CA LEU A 56 -2.45 -9.63 0.33
C LEU A 56 -2.39 -9.32 -1.17
N ILE A 57 -1.40 -9.86 -1.87
CA ILE A 57 -1.30 -9.71 -3.33
C ILE A 57 -2.53 -10.32 -4.00
N ALA A 58 -2.92 -11.53 -3.60
CA ALA A 58 -4.10 -12.18 -4.14
C ALA A 58 -5.38 -11.36 -3.90
N LYS A 59 -5.52 -10.73 -2.75
CA LYS A 59 -6.66 -9.85 -2.45
C LYS A 59 -6.69 -8.59 -3.32
N ALA A 60 -5.55 -7.97 -3.57
CA ALA A 60 -5.46 -6.83 -4.48
C ALA A 60 -5.82 -7.22 -5.92
N ASP A 61 -5.36 -8.39 -6.38
CA ASP A 61 -5.69 -8.95 -7.69
C ASP A 61 -7.20 -9.25 -7.82
N GLU A 62 -7.80 -9.88 -6.80
CA GLU A 62 -9.26 -10.13 -6.76
C GLU A 62 -10.07 -8.82 -6.84
N ALA A 63 -9.59 -7.76 -6.22
CA ALA A 63 -10.25 -6.45 -6.25
C ALA A 63 -10.11 -5.73 -7.59
N GLY A 64 -9.24 -6.22 -8.50
CA GLY A 64 -8.99 -5.64 -9.82
C GLY A 64 -8.13 -4.39 -9.81
N ILE A 65 -7.42 -4.13 -8.72
CA ILE A 65 -6.49 -2.99 -8.59
C ILE A 65 -5.21 -3.34 -9.35
N ASN A 66 -4.70 -2.39 -10.14
CA ASN A 66 -3.34 -2.51 -10.68
C ASN A 66 -2.33 -2.27 -9.57
N THR A 67 -1.30 -3.09 -9.50
CA THR A 67 -0.32 -3.00 -8.42
C THR A 67 1.12 -3.13 -8.88
N VAL A 68 2.01 -2.47 -8.15
CA VAL A 68 3.42 -2.81 -8.10
C VAL A 68 3.76 -3.05 -6.64
N ILE A 69 3.70 -4.30 -6.21
CA ILE A 69 3.97 -4.71 -4.83
C ILE A 69 5.33 -5.40 -4.80
N GLN A 70 6.30 -4.75 -4.17
CA GLN A 70 7.63 -5.32 -3.97
C GLN A 70 7.58 -6.40 -2.89
N ARG A 71 8.51 -7.35 -2.97
CA ARG A 71 8.75 -8.36 -1.93
C ARG A 71 10.13 -8.13 -1.33
N ASN A 72 10.22 -8.23 -0.02
CA ASN A 72 11.49 -8.13 0.69
C ASN A 72 11.52 -9.05 1.92
N ALA A 73 12.68 -9.11 2.57
CA ALA A 73 12.90 -9.98 3.73
C ALA A 73 12.24 -9.48 5.04
N TRP A 74 11.62 -8.31 5.02
CA TRP A 74 10.88 -7.79 6.16
C TRP A 74 9.49 -8.42 6.23
N PRO A 75 8.91 -8.58 7.43
CA PRO A 75 7.60 -9.22 7.54
C PRO A 75 6.49 -8.37 6.90
N THR A 76 5.48 -9.05 6.37
CA THR A 76 4.25 -8.39 5.94
C THR A 76 3.59 -7.71 7.13
N SER A 77 3.12 -6.49 6.91
CA SER A 77 2.55 -5.66 7.97
C SER A 77 1.22 -6.19 8.47
N THR A 78 1.10 -6.25 9.79
CA THR A 78 -0.17 -6.45 10.49
C THR A 78 -0.44 -5.29 11.42
N VAL A 79 -1.71 -4.96 11.59
CA VAL A 79 -2.19 -3.96 12.55
C VAL A 79 -3.16 -4.65 13.49
N GLU A 80 -2.82 -4.71 14.77
CA GLU A 80 -3.73 -5.21 15.79
C GLU A 80 -4.80 -4.15 16.07
N VAL A 81 -6.06 -4.57 15.98
CA VAL A 81 -7.21 -3.72 16.27
C VAL A 81 -7.91 -4.28 17.51
N ALA A 82 -7.75 -3.59 18.63
CA ALA A 82 -8.43 -3.91 19.88
C ALA A 82 -9.58 -2.93 20.12
N LEU A 83 -10.70 -3.42 20.63
CA LEU A 83 -11.82 -2.57 21.04
C LEU A 83 -11.73 -2.33 22.56
N LYS A 84 -11.53 -1.06 22.94
CA LYS A 84 -11.55 -0.63 24.33
C LYS A 84 -12.75 0.28 24.55
N ASN A 85 -13.72 -0.20 25.31
CA ASN A 85 -15.01 0.49 25.51
C ASN A 85 -15.71 0.87 24.20
N GLY A 86 -15.64 0.01 23.16
CA GLY A 86 -16.21 0.25 21.85
C GLY A 86 -15.38 1.17 20.94
N ILE A 87 -14.24 1.67 21.41
CA ILE A 87 -13.33 2.52 20.65
C ILE A 87 -12.17 1.68 20.11
N PRO A 88 -11.88 1.71 18.78
CA PRO A 88 -10.74 0.98 18.23
C PRO A 88 -9.42 1.57 18.71
N GLU A 89 -8.53 0.73 19.24
CA GLU A 89 -7.12 1.03 19.44
C GLU A 89 -6.29 0.26 18.41
N TYR A 90 -5.40 0.96 17.71
CA TYR A 90 -4.57 0.40 16.65
C TYR A 90 -3.12 0.29 17.12
N THR A 91 -2.51 -0.87 16.92
CA THR A 91 -1.07 -1.06 17.11
C THR A 91 -0.42 -1.33 15.76
N ILE A 92 0.29 -0.32 15.23
CA ILE A 92 0.99 -0.38 13.94
C ILE A 92 2.46 -0.68 14.19
N VAL A 93 2.88 -1.90 13.88
CA VAL A 93 4.25 -2.38 14.10
C VAL A 93 5.22 -1.65 13.16
N LYS A 94 6.44 -1.35 13.66
CA LYS A 94 7.56 -0.82 12.85
C LYS A 94 8.44 -1.97 12.34
N GLY A 95 9.24 -1.69 11.31
CA GLY A 95 10.15 -2.67 10.73
C GLY A 95 9.41 -3.74 9.95
N VAL A 96 8.49 -3.32 9.11
CA VAL A 96 7.69 -4.16 8.22
C VAL A 96 8.02 -3.86 6.75
N ALA A 97 7.54 -4.69 5.84
CA ALA A 97 7.95 -4.63 4.44
C ALA A 97 7.76 -3.25 3.78
N TRP A 98 6.64 -2.56 4.00
CA TRP A 98 6.40 -1.25 3.38
C TRP A 98 7.22 -0.10 4.02
N ASP A 99 7.93 -0.34 5.12
CA ASP A 99 8.96 0.57 5.62
C ASP A 99 10.22 0.58 4.71
N HIS A 100 10.32 -0.37 3.77
CA HIS A 100 11.49 -0.63 2.93
C HIS A 100 11.12 -0.72 1.43
N ILE A 101 10.33 0.22 0.94
CA ILE A 101 10.02 0.34 -0.49
C ILE A 101 11.25 0.89 -1.21
N LEU A 102 11.78 0.13 -2.15
CA LEU A 102 12.97 0.49 -2.90
C LEU A 102 12.64 1.35 -4.13
N TYR A 103 13.48 2.34 -4.39
CA TYR A 103 13.43 3.15 -5.60
C TYR A 103 13.93 2.34 -6.79
N THR A 104 13.07 2.03 -7.75
CA THR A 104 13.38 1.18 -8.89
C THR A 104 12.93 1.82 -10.20
N ARG A 105 13.53 1.39 -11.31
CA ARG A 105 13.13 1.82 -12.64
C ARG A 105 11.67 1.52 -12.93
N GLN A 106 11.16 0.36 -12.50
CA GLN A 106 9.76 -0.01 -12.66
C GLN A 106 8.83 1.01 -12.00
N LEU A 107 9.16 1.48 -10.78
CA LEU A 107 8.34 2.48 -10.09
C LEU A 107 8.38 3.84 -10.80
N ILE A 108 9.53 4.25 -11.32
CA ILE A 108 9.65 5.48 -12.12
C ILE A 108 8.75 5.40 -13.34
N ASP A 109 8.80 4.27 -14.07
CA ASP A 109 8.03 4.08 -15.30
C ASP A 109 6.51 4.09 -15.06
N VAL A 110 6.05 3.62 -13.90
CA VAL A 110 4.63 3.64 -13.53
C VAL A 110 4.21 5.05 -13.07
N VAL A 111 5.00 5.69 -12.20
CA VAL A 111 4.69 7.03 -11.67
C VAL A 111 4.67 8.08 -12.79
N SER A 112 5.61 8.01 -13.73
CA SER A 112 5.69 8.98 -14.84
C SER A 112 4.50 8.95 -15.81
N LYS A 113 3.67 7.92 -15.73
CA LYS A 113 2.44 7.79 -16.54
C LYS A 113 1.19 8.23 -15.77
N ALA A 114 1.30 8.49 -14.48
CA ALA A 114 0.16 8.84 -13.65
C ALA A 114 -0.27 10.30 -13.89
N ASP A 115 -1.57 10.52 -13.97
CA ASP A 115 -2.16 11.87 -14.01
C ASP A 115 -2.26 12.47 -12.61
N ALA A 116 -2.34 11.64 -11.58
CA ALA A 116 -2.35 12.06 -10.18
C ALA A 116 -1.71 10.99 -9.29
N VAL A 117 -1.04 11.47 -8.23
CA VAL A 117 -0.41 10.62 -7.23
C VAL A 117 -0.92 11.00 -5.84
N CYS A 118 -1.39 9.98 -5.10
CA CYS A 118 -1.75 10.07 -3.70
C CYS A 118 -0.72 9.33 -2.86
N PHE A 119 -0.33 9.89 -1.74
CA PHE A 119 0.53 9.19 -0.76
C PHE A 119 0.08 9.48 0.66
N GLY A 120 0.23 8.49 1.54
CA GLY A 120 -0.03 8.64 2.96
C GLY A 120 1.24 9.05 3.72
N THR A 121 1.07 9.69 4.87
CA THR A 121 2.19 10.10 5.72
C THR A 121 2.76 8.95 6.54
N LEU A 122 2.01 7.85 6.72
CA LEU A 122 2.45 6.71 7.51
C LEU A 122 3.72 6.06 6.94
N ALA A 123 3.79 5.86 5.62
CA ALA A 123 4.96 5.29 4.96
C ALA A 123 6.19 6.23 4.95
N LEU A 124 6.01 7.51 5.26
CA LEU A 124 7.12 8.45 5.41
C LEU A 124 7.85 8.33 6.77
N ARG A 125 7.36 7.49 7.67
CA ARG A 125 7.98 7.26 9.00
C ARG A 125 9.34 6.57 8.91
N SER A 126 9.57 5.78 7.85
CA SER A 126 10.83 5.07 7.60
C SER A 126 11.70 5.88 6.65
N PRO A 127 13.00 6.08 6.95
CA PRO A 127 13.91 6.84 6.08
C PRO A 127 14.00 6.30 4.66
N GLU A 128 13.97 4.97 4.49
CA GLU A 128 14.10 4.32 3.18
C GLU A 128 12.88 4.56 2.29
N SER A 129 11.68 4.24 2.77
CA SER A 129 10.45 4.50 2.02
C SER A 129 10.18 5.98 1.85
N HIS A 130 10.54 6.82 2.83
CA HIS A 130 10.46 8.28 2.72
C HIS A 130 11.30 8.78 1.53
N ALA A 131 12.57 8.36 1.45
CA ALA A 131 13.44 8.74 0.36
C ALA A 131 12.88 8.28 -1.00
N THR A 132 12.43 7.03 -1.09
CA THR A 132 11.83 6.47 -2.30
C THR A 132 10.60 7.26 -2.75
N ILE A 133 9.66 7.52 -1.87
CA ILE A 133 8.42 8.26 -2.18
C ILE A 133 8.78 9.68 -2.62
N THR A 134 9.66 10.36 -1.89
CA THR A 134 10.09 11.74 -2.22
C THR A 134 10.74 11.81 -3.60
N GLU A 135 11.59 10.84 -3.97
CA GLU A 135 12.20 10.80 -5.30
C GLU A 135 11.18 10.50 -6.39
N LEU A 136 10.26 9.56 -6.17
CA LEU A 136 9.21 9.23 -7.14
C LEU A 136 8.29 10.42 -7.45
N LEU A 137 8.00 11.27 -6.46
CA LEU A 137 7.16 12.46 -6.65
C LEU A 137 7.80 13.56 -7.52
N LYS A 138 9.07 13.41 -7.92
CA LYS A 138 9.75 14.33 -8.84
C LYS A 138 9.53 13.99 -10.31
N HIS A 139 8.96 12.84 -10.61
CA HIS A 139 8.66 12.33 -11.96
C HIS A 139 7.21 12.60 -12.35
#